data_db7e6abde067c489085dd1595edb25b3
#
_entry.id   db7e6abde067c489085dd1595edb25b3
#
_cell.length_a   1.000
_cell.length_b   1.000
_cell.length_c   1.000
_cell.angle_alpha   90.00
_cell.angle_beta   90.00
_cell.angle_gamma   90.00
#
_symmetry.space_group_name_H-M   'P 1'
#
loop_
_entity.id
_entity.type
_entity.pdbx_description
1 polymer ?
#
loop_
_entity_poly.entity_id
_entity_poly.type
_entity_poly.pdbx_seq_one_letter_code
_entity_poly.pdbx_strand_id
1 'polypeptide(L)'
;ASKTAYTVYLHLEEVRDLVPTSGPSSLADPYVLVSCAGRSQRTEIVRSQINVNFDRMFIFTDIMLTQDEFERQNIHVQVFNANVIFRNELIGQYSYGFKKVWSQPEPSQHQIHRRWVVLINPDSPEDEQGYMLATVTVLGPGDIPPRPKDAEDESSEVLRAPIQIGKQRRGYNILFRIFRGENM
;
A
#
# COMPACT_ATOMS: atom_id res chain seq x y z
N ALA A 1 -17.94 -19.44 20.19
CA ALA A 1 -18.38 -18.61 19.09
C ALA A 1 -18.07 -19.31 17.77
N SER A 2 -18.98 -19.26 16.80
CA SER A 2 -18.76 -19.83 15.47
C SER A 2 -17.69 -19.01 14.73
N LYS A 3 -16.87 -19.69 13.94
CA LYS A 3 -15.87 -19.07 13.10
C LYS A 3 -16.33 -19.04 11.65
N THR A 4 -16.02 -17.96 10.97
CA THR A 4 -16.27 -17.77 9.55
C THR A 4 -14.93 -17.77 8.81
N ALA A 5 -14.90 -18.38 7.63
CA ALA A 5 -13.72 -18.43 6.79
C ALA A 5 -13.63 -17.17 5.92
N TYR A 6 -12.46 -16.54 5.89
CA TYR A 6 -12.16 -15.37 5.05
C TYR A 6 -10.95 -15.64 4.18
N THR A 7 -10.87 -14.92 3.07
CA THR A 7 -9.72 -14.89 2.17
C THR A 7 -9.32 -13.43 1.92
N VAL A 8 -8.03 -13.16 1.94
CA VAL A 8 -7.47 -11.84 1.66
C VAL A 8 -6.71 -11.89 0.35
N TYR A 9 -6.98 -10.91 -0.50
CA TYR A 9 -6.17 -10.57 -1.67
C TYR A 9 -5.58 -9.19 -1.45
N LEU A 10 -4.26 -9.06 -1.55
CA LEU A 10 -3.58 -7.78 -1.56
C LEU A 10 -2.74 -7.69 -2.82
N HIS A 11 -3.13 -6.84 -3.74
CA HIS A 11 -2.36 -6.49 -4.92
C HIS A 11 -1.50 -5.26 -4.62
N LEU A 12 -0.23 -5.49 -4.42
CA LEU A 12 0.78 -4.44 -4.28
C LEU A 12 1.22 -4.04 -5.68
N GLU A 13 0.88 -2.84 -6.11
CA GLU A 13 1.30 -2.34 -7.42
C GLU A 13 2.69 -1.74 -7.33
N GLU A 14 2.86 -0.70 -6.53
CA GLU A 14 4.13 0.01 -6.45
C GLU A 14 4.36 0.69 -5.09
N VAL A 15 5.62 0.97 -4.82
CA VAL A 15 6.05 1.90 -3.76
C VAL A 15 6.82 3.05 -4.38
N ARG A 16 6.72 4.23 -3.79
CA ARG A 16 7.38 5.44 -4.27
C ARG A 16 7.96 6.27 -3.14
N ASP A 17 8.99 7.03 -3.51
CA ASP A 17 9.63 8.02 -2.66
C ASP A 17 10.03 7.46 -1.29
N LEU A 18 10.54 6.23 -1.28
CA LEU A 18 11.04 5.59 -0.07
C LEU A 18 12.18 6.43 0.52
N VAL A 19 12.14 6.62 1.83
CA VAL A 19 13.18 7.34 2.57
C VAL A 19 13.97 6.32 3.39
N PRO A 20 15.14 5.88 2.90
CA PRO A 20 15.99 4.98 3.66
C PRO A 20 16.52 5.65 4.94
N THR A 21 16.82 4.86 5.96
CA THR A 21 17.35 5.35 7.23
C THR A 21 18.70 6.06 7.10
N SER A 22 19.46 5.74 6.05
CA SER A 22 20.71 6.44 5.69
C SER A 22 20.50 7.85 5.10
N GLY A 23 19.26 8.27 4.96
CA GLY A 23 18.87 9.62 4.55
C GLY A 23 18.22 9.70 3.17
N PRO A 24 17.60 10.83 2.86
CA PRO A 24 16.74 10.99 1.68
C PRO A 24 17.48 10.99 0.34
N SER A 25 18.79 11.10 0.34
CA SER A 25 19.63 11.02 -0.87
C SER A 25 20.12 9.61 -1.17
N SER A 26 19.87 8.67 -0.26
CA SER A 26 20.34 7.29 -0.37
C SER A 26 19.36 6.46 -1.19
N LEU A 27 19.89 5.42 -1.84
CA LEU A 27 19.08 4.37 -2.44
C LEU A 27 18.84 3.27 -1.41
N ALA A 28 17.78 2.52 -1.58
CA ALA A 28 17.44 1.37 -0.75
C ALA A 28 17.49 0.08 -1.57
N ASP A 29 17.54 -1.04 -0.86
CA ASP A 29 17.30 -2.36 -1.41
C ASP A 29 15.93 -2.87 -0.86
N PRO A 30 14.80 -2.32 -1.34
CA PRO A 30 13.52 -2.56 -0.72
C PRO A 30 12.97 -3.95 -1.01
N TYR A 31 12.26 -4.49 -0.03
CA TYR A 31 11.31 -5.57 -0.16
C TYR A 31 10.10 -5.33 0.73
N VAL A 32 8.99 -5.95 0.41
CA VAL A 32 7.73 -5.78 1.14
C VAL A 32 7.33 -7.09 1.78
N LEU A 33 7.05 -7.03 3.08
CA LEU A 33 6.52 -8.13 3.88
C LEU A 33 5.05 -7.85 4.18
N VAL A 34 4.19 -8.78 3.82
CA VAL A 34 2.75 -8.73 4.14
C VAL A 34 2.44 -9.82 5.15
N SER A 35 1.81 -9.45 6.25
CA SER A 35 1.43 -10.36 7.33
C SER A 35 -0.06 -10.30 7.61
N CYS A 36 -0.69 -11.45 7.74
CA CYS A 36 -2.10 -11.58 8.03
C CYS A 36 -2.37 -12.89 8.79
N ALA A 37 -3.13 -12.82 9.87
CA ALA A 37 -3.57 -13.99 10.65
C ALA A 37 -2.41 -14.96 11.01
N GLY A 38 -1.29 -14.43 11.48
CA GLY A 38 -0.11 -15.20 11.88
C GLY A 38 0.73 -15.77 10.74
N ARG A 39 0.41 -15.47 9.50
CA ARG A 39 1.17 -15.89 8.31
C ARG A 39 1.79 -14.66 7.63
N SER A 40 2.91 -14.89 6.94
CA SER A 40 3.62 -13.82 6.22
C SER A 40 4.05 -14.29 4.85
N GLN A 41 4.07 -13.37 3.90
CA GLN A 41 4.61 -13.52 2.55
C GLN A 41 5.42 -12.27 2.22
N ARG A 42 6.39 -12.38 1.34
CA ARG A 42 7.21 -11.22 0.95
C ARG A 42 7.52 -11.19 -0.54
N THR A 43 7.89 -10.01 -1.02
CA THR A 43 8.47 -9.83 -2.35
C THR A 43 9.94 -10.26 -2.38
N GLU A 44 10.49 -10.32 -3.58
CA GLU A 44 11.93 -10.28 -3.79
C GLU A 44 12.53 -8.94 -3.34
N ILE A 45 13.86 -8.92 -3.16
CA ILE A 45 14.62 -7.70 -2.87
C ILE A 45 14.97 -7.05 -4.21
N VAL A 46 14.59 -5.77 -4.35
CA VAL A 46 14.98 -4.97 -5.51
C VAL A 46 16.16 -4.08 -5.12
N ARG A 47 17.21 -4.04 -5.94
CA ARG A 47 18.46 -3.35 -5.58
C ARG A 47 18.46 -1.89 -6.01
N SER A 48 18.97 -1.03 -5.13
CA SER A 48 19.32 0.37 -5.40
C SER A 48 18.14 1.18 -5.98
N GLN A 49 16.95 1.07 -5.37
CA GLN A 49 15.73 1.75 -5.81
C GLN A 49 15.02 2.39 -4.63
N ILE A 50 14.37 3.52 -4.88
CA ILE A 50 13.40 4.14 -3.96
C ILE A 50 11.98 4.18 -4.55
N ASN A 51 11.85 3.84 -5.83
CA ASN A 51 10.60 3.69 -6.54
C ASN A 51 10.60 2.31 -7.20
N VAL A 52 9.64 1.47 -6.84
CA VAL A 52 9.59 0.09 -7.34
C VAL A 52 8.17 -0.26 -7.74
N ASN A 53 8.03 -0.77 -8.94
CA ASN A 53 6.81 -1.43 -9.40
C ASN A 53 6.94 -2.93 -9.09
N PHE A 54 6.26 -3.38 -8.04
CA PHE A 54 6.30 -4.79 -7.62
C PHE A 54 5.31 -5.64 -8.40
N ASP A 55 4.13 -5.10 -8.68
CA ASP A 55 3.02 -5.81 -9.32
C ASP A 55 2.81 -7.22 -8.75
N ARG A 56 2.72 -7.33 -7.42
CA ARG A 56 2.69 -8.59 -6.69
C ARG A 56 1.34 -8.81 -6.02
N MET A 57 0.75 -9.99 -6.26
CA MET A 57 -0.44 -10.45 -5.55
C MET A 57 -0.06 -11.31 -4.35
N PHE A 58 -0.56 -10.94 -3.17
CA PHE A 58 -0.52 -11.74 -1.95
C PHE A 58 -1.90 -12.33 -1.68
N ILE A 59 -1.96 -13.61 -1.37
CA ILE A 59 -3.21 -14.32 -1.12
C ILE A 59 -3.08 -15.08 0.21
N PHE A 60 -4.02 -14.83 1.13
CA PHE A 60 -4.14 -15.55 2.39
C PHE A 60 -5.52 -16.19 2.45
N THR A 61 -5.56 -17.51 2.37
CA THR A 61 -6.79 -18.31 2.40
C THR A 61 -7.05 -18.88 3.79
N ASP A 62 -8.27 -19.37 4.01
CA ASP A 62 -8.65 -20.14 5.21
C ASP A 62 -8.37 -19.41 6.53
N ILE A 63 -8.68 -18.11 6.56
CA ILE A 63 -8.57 -17.29 7.76
C ILE A 63 -9.86 -17.49 8.58
N MET A 64 -9.78 -18.33 9.60
CA MET A 64 -10.93 -18.69 10.44
C MET A 64 -11.06 -17.72 11.61
N LEU A 65 -12.04 -16.84 11.59
CA LEU A 65 -12.26 -15.80 12.60
C LEU A 65 -13.65 -15.86 13.20
N THR A 66 -13.74 -15.63 14.52
CA THR A 66 -14.98 -15.20 15.17
C THR A 66 -15.28 -13.74 14.80
N GLN A 67 -16.48 -13.27 15.14
CA GLN A 67 -16.83 -11.85 14.90
C GLN A 67 -15.88 -10.90 15.63
N ASP A 68 -15.54 -11.19 16.88
CA ASP A 68 -14.63 -10.36 17.66
C ASP A 68 -13.19 -10.37 17.13
N GLU A 69 -12.73 -11.52 16.64
CA GLU A 69 -11.43 -11.65 15.99
C GLU A 69 -11.40 -10.85 14.66
N PHE A 70 -12.47 -10.92 13.88
CA PHE A 70 -12.60 -10.17 12.62
C PHE A 70 -12.50 -8.64 12.82
N GLU A 71 -13.16 -8.12 13.84
CA GLU A 71 -13.14 -6.68 14.13
C GLU A 71 -11.75 -6.15 14.52
N ARG A 72 -10.88 -7.03 15.03
CA ARG A 72 -9.52 -6.71 15.46
C ARG A 72 -8.44 -7.15 14.48
N GLN A 73 -8.82 -7.95 13.48
CA GLN A 73 -7.85 -8.46 12.51
C GLN A 73 -7.36 -7.35 11.58
N ASN A 74 -6.05 -7.37 11.33
CA ASN A 74 -5.40 -6.46 10.40
C ASN A 74 -4.54 -7.22 9.38
N ILE A 75 -4.30 -6.56 8.26
CA ILE A 75 -3.31 -6.92 7.27
C ILE A 75 -2.18 -5.91 7.41
N HIS A 76 -1.01 -6.36 7.80
CA HIS A 76 0.15 -5.50 8.00
C HIS A 76 1.05 -5.55 6.77
N VAL A 77 1.41 -4.38 6.27
CA VAL A 77 2.35 -4.22 5.16
C VAL A 77 3.56 -3.45 5.67
N GLN A 78 4.73 -4.04 5.55
CA GLN A 78 5.99 -3.45 6.00
C GLN A 78 6.97 -3.41 4.84
N VAL A 79 7.57 -2.25 4.61
CA VAL A 79 8.62 -2.05 3.61
C VAL A 79 9.95 -1.96 4.33
N PHE A 80 10.85 -2.88 4.00
CA PHE A 80 12.18 -2.98 4.57
C PHE A 80 13.26 -2.61 3.56
N ASN A 81 14.34 -2.09 4.06
CA ASN A 81 15.61 -2.00 3.36
C ASN A 81 16.47 -3.21 3.73
N ALA A 82 16.81 -4.03 2.75
CA ALA A 82 17.66 -5.20 2.97
C ALA A 82 19.10 -4.76 3.22
N ASN A 83 19.68 -5.24 4.32
CA ASN A 83 21.06 -4.96 4.67
C ASN A 83 21.82 -6.27 4.83
N VAL A 84 22.94 -6.39 4.11
CA VAL A 84 23.75 -7.61 4.10
C VAL A 84 24.57 -7.79 5.36
N ILE A 85 24.88 -6.69 6.05
CA ILE A 85 25.83 -6.68 7.18
C ILE A 85 25.11 -6.63 8.52
N PHE A 86 23.98 -5.94 8.59
CA PHE A 86 23.19 -5.72 9.79
C PHE A 86 21.78 -6.30 9.63
N ARG A 87 20.93 -6.03 10.62
CA ARG A 87 19.50 -6.36 10.50
C ARG A 87 18.84 -5.54 9.41
N ASN A 88 17.86 -6.14 8.71
CA ASN A 88 17.02 -5.40 7.79
C ASN A 88 16.32 -4.26 8.52
N GLU A 89 16.29 -3.09 7.91
CA GLU A 89 15.74 -1.87 8.51
C GLU A 89 14.34 -1.61 7.98
N LEU A 90 13.41 -1.36 8.90
CA LEU A 90 12.06 -0.93 8.52
C LEU A 90 12.13 0.50 7.98
N ILE A 91 11.71 0.68 6.73
CA ILE A 91 11.52 2.01 6.14
C ILE A 91 10.19 2.58 6.63
N GLY A 92 9.10 1.86 6.42
CA GLY A 92 7.78 2.27 6.85
C GLY A 92 6.76 1.15 6.71
N GLN A 93 5.56 1.40 7.23
CA GLN A 93 4.50 0.40 7.27
C GLN A 93 3.11 1.03 7.15
N TYR A 94 2.14 0.20 6.81
CA TYR A 94 0.73 0.52 6.82
C TYR A 94 -0.09 -0.72 7.23
N SER A 95 -1.22 -0.49 7.92
CA SER A 95 -2.11 -1.57 8.34
C SER A 95 -3.52 -1.35 7.83
N TYR A 96 -4.10 -2.38 7.21
CA TYR A 96 -5.49 -2.40 6.80
C TYR A 96 -6.30 -3.21 7.80
N GLY A 97 -7.26 -2.57 8.49
CA GLY A 97 -8.22 -3.29 9.34
C GLY A 97 -9.24 -4.06 8.49
N PHE A 98 -9.52 -5.30 8.82
CA PHE A 98 -10.55 -6.10 8.12
C PHE A 98 -11.89 -5.39 8.05
N LYS A 99 -12.36 -4.87 9.18
CA LYS A 99 -13.63 -4.12 9.26
C LYS A 99 -13.65 -2.91 8.32
N LYS A 100 -12.53 -2.19 8.20
CA LYS A 100 -12.41 -1.03 7.31
C LYS A 100 -12.49 -1.41 5.83
N VAL A 101 -11.84 -2.50 5.46
CA VAL A 101 -11.90 -3.02 4.07
C VAL A 101 -13.30 -3.55 3.78
N TRP A 102 -13.89 -4.28 4.73
CA TRP A 102 -15.20 -4.89 4.60
C TRP A 102 -16.34 -3.87 4.42
N SER A 103 -16.29 -2.79 5.19
CA SER A 103 -17.35 -1.77 5.23
C SER A 103 -17.22 -0.67 4.18
N GLN A 104 -16.46 -0.91 3.10
CA GLN A 104 -16.41 0.04 2.00
C GLN A 104 -17.80 0.17 1.34
N PRO A 105 -18.21 1.40 0.95
CA PRO A 105 -19.51 1.63 0.32
C PRO A 105 -19.57 0.99 -1.08
N GLU A 106 -20.80 0.72 -1.53
CA GLU A 106 -21.06 0.32 -2.90
C GLU A 106 -20.41 1.29 -3.92
N PRO A 107 -19.92 0.82 -5.06
CA PRO A 107 -19.93 -0.58 -5.55
C PRO A 107 -18.71 -1.39 -5.10
N SER A 108 -17.84 -0.83 -4.27
CA SER A 108 -16.55 -1.42 -3.87
C SER A 108 -16.61 -2.15 -2.54
N GLN A 109 -17.72 -2.82 -2.25
CA GLN A 109 -17.82 -3.60 -1.01
C GLN A 109 -16.67 -4.57 -0.86
N HIS A 110 -16.21 -4.73 0.40
CA HIS A 110 -15.14 -5.64 0.79
C HIS A 110 -13.78 -5.37 0.12
N GLN A 111 -13.63 -4.19 -0.52
CA GLN A 111 -12.42 -3.84 -1.24
C GLN A 111 -12.03 -2.36 -1.07
N ILE A 112 -10.76 -2.09 -0.79
CA ILE A 112 -10.12 -0.79 -0.98
C ILE A 112 -9.34 -0.88 -2.30
N HIS A 113 -9.89 -0.23 -3.34
CA HIS A 113 -9.36 -0.35 -4.69
C HIS A 113 -8.37 0.76 -5.01
N ARG A 114 -7.14 0.38 -5.43
CA ARG A 114 -6.07 1.25 -5.90
C ARG A 114 -5.94 2.55 -5.12
N ARG A 115 -5.62 2.45 -3.84
CA ARG A 115 -5.42 3.61 -2.97
C ARG A 115 -3.95 3.79 -2.64
N TRP A 116 -3.51 5.00 -2.77
CA TRP A 116 -2.24 5.44 -2.21
C TRP A 116 -2.36 5.56 -0.70
N VAL A 117 -1.39 5.01 0.00
CA VAL A 117 -1.24 5.14 1.44
C VAL A 117 0.15 5.67 1.77
N VAL A 118 0.23 6.41 2.85
CA VAL A 118 1.51 6.91 3.38
C VAL A 118 2.13 5.84 4.26
N LEU A 119 3.40 5.56 4.04
CA LEU A 119 4.19 4.67 4.87
C LEU A 119 4.78 5.46 6.03
N ILE A 120 4.58 4.96 7.24
CA ILE A 120 5.05 5.59 8.48
C ILE A 120 5.98 4.62 9.21
N ASN A 121 7.11 5.13 9.69
CA ASN A 121 7.96 4.40 10.61
C ASN A 121 7.54 4.72 12.05
N PRO A 122 7.23 3.72 12.89
CA PRO A 122 6.87 3.95 14.29
C PRO A 122 7.93 4.72 15.11
N ASP A 123 9.21 4.61 14.74
CA ASP A 123 10.30 5.32 15.39
C ASP A 123 10.38 6.80 14.99
N SER A 124 9.71 7.19 13.91
CA SER A 124 9.62 8.57 13.39
C SER A 124 8.21 8.85 12.87
N PRO A 125 7.19 8.85 13.73
CA PRO A 125 5.79 8.88 13.30
C PRO A 125 5.36 10.20 12.65
N GLU A 126 6.13 11.25 12.83
CA GLU A 126 5.90 12.57 12.22
C GLU A 126 6.35 12.65 10.75
N ASP A 127 7.20 11.69 10.33
CA ASP A 127 7.82 11.71 9.01
C ASP A 127 7.17 10.70 8.07
N GLU A 128 6.87 11.15 6.87
CA GLU A 128 6.42 10.28 5.78
C GLU A 128 7.63 9.55 5.20
N GLN A 129 7.56 8.21 5.17
CA GLN A 129 8.68 7.36 4.73
C GLN A 129 8.53 6.87 3.28
N GLY A 130 7.50 7.31 2.60
CA GLY A 130 7.17 6.95 1.24
C GLY A 130 5.69 6.64 1.08
N TYR A 131 5.34 6.16 -0.10
CA TYR A 131 3.97 5.89 -0.51
C TYR A 131 3.85 4.49 -1.10
N MET A 132 2.69 3.89 -0.91
CA MET A 132 2.37 2.58 -1.46
C MET A 132 1.01 2.63 -2.17
N LEU A 133 0.95 2.08 -3.38
CA LEU A 133 -0.29 1.87 -4.12
C LEU A 133 -0.67 0.39 -4.03
N ALA A 134 -1.85 0.14 -3.51
CA ALA A 134 -2.35 -1.22 -3.38
C ALA A 134 -3.88 -1.31 -3.50
N THR A 135 -4.34 -2.50 -3.86
CA THR A 135 -5.73 -2.93 -3.77
C THR A 135 -5.83 -4.03 -2.73
N VAL A 136 -6.74 -3.88 -1.78
CA VAL A 136 -6.95 -4.87 -0.72
C VAL A 136 -8.40 -5.33 -0.73
N THR A 137 -8.59 -6.64 -0.72
CA THR A 137 -9.92 -7.27 -0.73
C THR A 137 -9.99 -8.31 0.40
N VAL A 138 -11.07 -8.27 1.17
CA VAL A 138 -11.40 -9.27 2.17
C VAL A 138 -12.66 -9.97 1.74
N LEU A 139 -12.57 -11.25 1.40
CA LEU A 139 -13.70 -12.07 0.96
C LEU A 139 -14.21 -12.94 2.09
N GLY A 140 -15.52 -12.95 2.27
CA GLY A 140 -16.25 -13.90 3.11
C GLY A 140 -16.97 -14.97 2.30
N PRO A 141 -17.78 -15.82 2.96
CA PRO A 141 -18.57 -16.83 2.27
C PRO A 141 -19.53 -16.21 1.24
N GLY A 142 -19.48 -16.70 0.01
CA GLY A 142 -20.34 -16.25 -1.09
C GLY A 142 -19.79 -15.07 -1.89
N ASP A 143 -18.72 -14.45 -1.48
CA ASP A 143 -18.06 -13.38 -2.24
C ASP A 143 -17.33 -13.94 -3.46
N ILE A 144 -17.24 -13.12 -4.49
CA ILE A 144 -16.55 -13.47 -5.75
C ILE A 144 -15.12 -12.92 -5.69
N PRO A 145 -14.09 -13.73 -5.99
CA PRO A 145 -12.72 -13.26 -6.09
C PRO A 145 -12.57 -12.07 -7.06
N PRO A 146 -11.68 -11.12 -6.77
CA PRO A 146 -11.43 -10.01 -7.66
C PRO A 146 -10.94 -10.51 -9.02
N ARG A 147 -11.52 -9.98 -10.09
CA ARG A 147 -11.06 -10.28 -11.44
C ARG A 147 -9.82 -9.46 -11.74
N PRO A 148 -8.86 -9.99 -12.53
CA PRO A 148 -7.81 -9.16 -13.12
C PRO A 148 -8.50 -8.02 -13.88
N LYS A 149 -8.10 -6.79 -13.65
CA LYS A 149 -8.63 -5.66 -14.41
C LYS A 149 -8.12 -5.72 -15.84
N ASP A 150 -9.03 -5.57 -16.79
CA ASP A 150 -8.68 -5.26 -18.16
C ASP A 150 -8.07 -3.84 -18.21
N ALA A 151 -7.09 -3.65 -19.08
CA ALA A 151 -6.27 -2.44 -19.18
C ALA A 151 -7.03 -1.11 -19.45
N GLU A 152 -8.33 -1.17 -19.64
CA GLU A 152 -9.16 0.00 -20.01
C GLU A 152 -9.45 0.95 -18.83
N ASP A 153 -9.23 0.49 -17.59
CA ASP A 153 -9.53 1.30 -16.40
C ASP A 153 -8.35 2.14 -15.90
N GLU A 154 -7.17 2.02 -16.53
CA GLU A 154 -5.96 2.72 -16.08
C GLU A 154 -5.99 4.24 -16.33
N SER A 155 -6.76 4.70 -17.32
CA SER A 155 -6.69 6.11 -17.74
C SER A 155 -7.37 7.09 -16.79
N SER A 156 -8.34 6.65 -16.02
CA SER A 156 -9.09 7.53 -15.09
C SER A 156 -8.46 7.64 -13.70
N GLU A 157 -7.58 6.72 -13.33
CA GLU A 157 -7.01 6.65 -11.98
C GLU A 157 -5.61 7.28 -11.86
N VAL A 158 -4.92 7.49 -12.97
CA VAL A 158 -3.63 8.22 -13.00
C VAL A 158 -3.77 9.64 -12.43
N LEU A 159 -4.95 10.24 -12.59
CA LEU A 159 -5.24 11.57 -12.02
C LEU A 159 -5.42 11.57 -10.50
N ARG A 160 -5.51 10.41 -9.87
CA ARG A 160 -5.68 10.26 -8.41
C ARG A 160 -4.40 9.83 -7.70
N ALA A 161 -3.32 9.59 -8.43
CA ALA A 161 -2.03 9.40 -7.79
C ALA A 161 -1.72 10.63 -6.95
N PRO A 162 -1.28 10.50 -5.70
CA PRO A 162 -0.87 11.66 -4.95
C PRO A 162 0.22 12.35 -5.75
N ILE A 163 -0.08 13.57 -6.17
CA ILE A 163 0.95 14.48 -6.62
C ILE A 163 1.98 14.46 -5.50
N GLN A 164 3.23 14.24 -5.80
CA GLN A 164 4.35 14.02 -4.87
C GLN A 164 4.37 15.07 -3.72
N ILE A 165 3.40 14.96 -2.83
CA ILE A 165 3.13 15.95 -1.78
C ILE A 165 4.30 16.00 -0.79
N GLY A 166 4.95 14.87 -0.55
CA GLY A 166 6.12 14.82 0.33
C GLY A 166 7.30 15.64 -0.20
N LYS A 167 7.50 15.69 -1.51
CA LYS A 167 8.53 16.57 -2.11
C LYS A 167 8.11 18.03 -2.19
N GLN A 168 6.81 18.31 -2.22
CA GLN A 168 6.29 19.68 -2.22
C GLN A 168 6.52 20.38 -0.89
N ARG A 169 6.56 19.66 0.23
CA ARG A 169 6.92 20.22 1.54
C ARG A 169 8.35 20.77 1.59
N ARG A 170 9.19 20.46 0.61
CA ARG A 170 10.55 21.01 0.48
C ARG A 170 10.62 22.31 -0.30
N GLY A 171 9.55 23.07 -0.37
CA GLY A 171 9.55 24.44 -0.88
C GLY A 171 9.45 24.58 -2.40
N TYR A 172 8.86 23.61 -3.09
CA TYR A 172 8.49 23.82 -4.47
C TYR A 172 7.17 24.59 -4.54
N ASN A 173 7.26 25.89 -4.81
CA ASN A 173 6.10 26.67 -5.23
C ASN A 173 5.75 26.25 -6.65
N ILE A 174 4.66 25.51 -6.82
CA ILE A 174 4.11 25.30 -8.15
C ILE A 174 3.43 26.60 -8.56
N LEU A 175 4.12 27.37 -9.37
CA LEU A 175 3.56 28.55 -9.99
C LEU A 175 2.72 28.09 -11.19
N PHE A 176 1.43 27.93 -11.00
CA PHE A 176 0.51 27.83 -12.12
C PHE A 176 0.38 29.21 -12.76
N ARG A 177 1.16 29.45 -13.82
CA ARG A 177 0.87 30.55 -14.73
C ARG A 177 -0.26 30.13 -15.64
N ILE A 178 -1.46 30.51 -15.26
CA ILE A 178 -2.58 30.49 -16.20
C ILE A 178 -2.33 31.64 -17.15
N PHE A 179 -1.83 31.36 -18.33
CA PHE A 179 -1.83 32.30 -19.42
C PHE A 179 -3.27 32.42 -19.89
N ARG A 180 -3.94 33.42 -19.42
CA ARG A 180 -5.14 33.89 -20.06
C ARG A 180 -4.70 34.42 -21.41
N GLY A 181 -4.99 33.71 -22.49
CA GLY A 181 -4.90 34.27 -23.80
C GLY A 181 -5.89 35.42 -23.90
N GLU A 182 -5.42 36.62 -23.77
CA GLU A 182 -6.22 37.76 -24.19
C GLU A 182 -6.21 37.74 -25.71
N ASN A 183 -7.40 37.63 -26.28
CA ASN A 183 -7.63 37.90 -27.67
C ASN A 183 -7.24 39.35 -27.96
N MET A 184 -6.28 39.50 -28.76
CA MET A 184 -6.18 40.72 -29.55
C MET A 184 -6.98 40.56 -30.80
#